data_428ced598ff0068b6c7737cb46da940e
#
_entry.id   428ced598ff0068b6c7737cb46da940e
#
_cell.length_a   1.000
_cell.length_b   1.000
_cell.length_c   1.000
_cell.angle_alpha   90.00
_cell.angle_beta   90.00
_cell.angle_gamma   90.00
#
_symmetry.space_group_name_H-M   'P 1'
#
loop_
_entity.id
_entity.type
_entity.pdbx_description
1 polymer ?
#
loop_
_entity_poly.entity_id
_entity_poly.type
_entity_poly.pdbx_seq_one_letter_code
_entity_poly.pdbx_strand_id
1 'polypeptide(L)'
;MGVNRRRCCTQARRECLDPDVLQLVPKKEAALFDTYTPLAGTFDEMVAPDGTPRSYVKRIHSLLGAFSPAEFARHQQLAELSLFNQGVTFSVYSDKQGMEKIFPICLVPRFIDATEWSRVEQGLVQRISALNLFLDDMYGEQKILRDKAVPAELVLAAKAYEPKLRGLRAPGGVRIPIAGIDLIRDPQGVFRVLEDNVRTPSGVSYVVENRLVTKRIFRDAMELTGVRPVELYPIELAETLRAVAPARESCNMAVLTPGIYNSAYFEHSFLARHMGIDLVEPSDLFVDDDTVFVRTTHGPRRIDVLYRRIDDAYLDPEFFREDSLLGVPGLMRAYASGKVTLVNAPGNGCADDKAVYPFVPDMIRYYLGEAPTLAQVDTFVCAREADKKYVLERLDQLVVKAVDEAGGYGMLMGPQSTAQQRDEFRRRIIAEPRKYIAQHRIELSTCPTWDPANQRLAPRRVDLRPLILTRPSGSWVLPGGLTRVALVEGSYVVNSSQGGGSKDTWVGRKAMP
;
A
#
# COMPACT_ATOMS: atom_id res chain seq x y z
N MET A 1 75.08 45.80 19.41
CA MET A 1 74.91 47.27 19.34
C MET A 1 73.43 47.49 19.03
N GLY A 2 72.66 47.82 19.91
CA GLY A 2 72.45 49.00 20.71
C GLY A 2 71.04 49.50 20.34
N VAL A 3 70.05 49.21 21.20
CA VAL A 3 69.32 50.16 22.06
C VAL A 3 68.61 51.32 21.30
N ASN A 4 67.32 51.40 21.26
CA ASN A 4 66.60 52.31 22.16
C ASN A 4 65.10 52.23 22.11
N ARG A 5 64.51 52.21 23.28
CA ARG A 5 63.10 52.44 23.63
C ARG A 5 62.74 53.90 23.34
N ARG A 6 61.49 54.16 22.94
CA ARG A 6 60.72 55.28 23.54
C ARG A 6 59.22 55.02 23.42
N ARG A 7 58.58 55.21 24.59
CA ARG A 7 57.12 55.30 24.84
C ARG A 7 56.55 56.58 24.22
N CYS A 8 55.31 56.52 23.79
CA CYS A 8 54.36 57.66 23.88
C CYS A 8 52.94 57.07 23.84
N CYS A 9 52.34 57.09 24.92
CA CYS A 9 51.19 57.76 25.50
C CYS A 9 49.97 57.94 24.62
N THR A 10 48.97 57.16 24.95
CA THR A 10 47.58 57.55 25.29
C THR A 10 46.94 58.74 24.57
N GLN A 11 45.88 58.40 23.80
CA GLN A 11 44.58 59.06 24.04
C GLN A 11 43.47 58.25 23.34
N ALA A 12 42.65 57.66 24.21
CA ALA A 12 41.45 56.94 23.82
C ALA A 12 40.43 57.92 23.25
N ARG A 13 40.02 57.71 21.99
CA ARG A 13 38.72 58.20 21.54
C ARG A 13 37.69 57.10 21.87
N ARG A 14 36.85 57.40 22.82
CA ARG A 14 35.57 56.71 22.97
C ARG A 14 34.69 57.16 21.81
N GLU A 15 34.68 56.38 20.76
CA GLU A 15 33.57 56.41 19.79
C GLU A 15 32.38 55.79 20.47
N CYS A 16 31.33 56.58 20.62
CA CYS A 16 30.00 56.12 21.02
C CYS A 16 29.53 55.08 20.04
N LEU A 17 29.51 53.83 20.44
CA LEU A 17 28.76 52.80 19.73
C LEU A 17 27.27 53.15 19.83
N ASP A 18 26.67 53.37 18.68
CA ASP A 18 25.25 53.61 18.50
C ASP A 18 24.44 52.52 19.24
N PRO A 19 23.51 52.86 20.11
CA PRO A 19 22.70 51.88 20.85
C PRO A 19 21.81 51.03 19.92
N ASP A 20 21.61 51.42 18.65
CA ASP A 20 20.78 50.74 17.68
C ASP A 20 21.47 49.58 16.93
N VAL A 21 22.79 49.34 17.13
CA VAL A 21 23.49 48.20 16.52
C VAL A 21 23.42 46.92 17.35
N LEU A 22 22.80 46.94 18.52
CA LEU A 22 22.69 45.79 19.45
C LEU A 22 21.34 45.05 19.40
N GLN A 23 20.61 45.07 18.26
CA GLN A 23 19.37 44.32 18.09
C GLN A 23 19.31 43.44 16.84
N LEU A 24 20.39 42.80 16.46
CA LEU A 24 20.37 41.63 15.59
C LEU A 24 20.67 40.38 16.42
N VAL A 25 19.90 40.15 17.49
CA VAL A 25 19.67 38.78 17.95
C VAL A 25 18.81 38.13 16.83
N PRO A 26 19.30 37.13 16.11
CA PRO A 26 18.46 36.48 15.12
C PRO A 26 17.20 36.01 15.85
N LYS A 27 16.01 36.50 15.45
CA LYS A 27 14.76 35.96 15.92
C LYS A 27 14.88 34.44 15.76
N LYS A 28 14.82 33.70 16.88
CA LYS A 28 14.82 32.24 16.87
C LYS A 28 13.69 31.85 15.90
N GLU A 29 14.04 31.35 14.73
CA GLU A 29 13.02 30.87 13.78
C GLU A 29 12.16 29.85 14.51
N ALA A 30 10.85 29.89 14.25
CA ALA A 30 9.91 28.94 14.84
C ALA A 30 10.33 27.51 14.47
N ALA A 31 10.31 26.60 15.41
CA ALA A 31 10.58 25.19 15.15
C ALA A 31 9.41 24.57 14.38
N LEU A 32 9.70 23.52 13.60
CA LEU A 32 8.73 22.92 12.68
C LEU A 32 7.41 22.46 13.34
N PHE A 33 7.44 22.09 14.63
CA PHE A 33 6.28 21.62 15.38
C PHE A 33 5.60 22.70 16.26
N ASP A 34 6.13 23.92 16.34
CA ASP A 34 5.61 24.94 17.26
C ASP A 34 4.13 25.29 17.06
N THR A 35 3.65 25.16 15.83
CA THR A 35 2.26 25.45 15.45
C THR A 35 1.42 24.20 15.19
N TYR A 36 1.99 23.00 15.39
CA TYR A 36 1.28 21.77 15.10
C TYR A 36 0.30 21.42 16.23
N THR A 37 -0.94 21.12 15.83
CA THR A 37 -1.99 20.66 16.76
C THR A 37 -2.64 19.40 16.19
N PRO A 38 -2.71 18.29 16.95
CA PRO A 38 -3.42 17.07 16.54
C PRO A 38 -4.90 17.35 16.24
N LEU A 39 -5.46 16.60 15.29
CA LEU A 39 -6.88 16.69 14.97
C LEU A 39 -7.71 16.02 16.09
N ALA A 40 -8.64 16.77 16.67
CA ALA A 40 -9.51 16.24 17.73
C ALA A 40 -10.30 15.01 17.27
N GLY A 41 -10.44 14.02 18.15
CA GLY A 41 -11.19 12.79 17.87
C GLY A 41 -10.45 11.76 17.02
N THR A 42 -9.19 12.02 16.65
CA THR A 42 -8.34 11.08 15.92
C THR A 42 -7.17 10.59 16.78
N PHE A 43 -6.57 9.49 16.39
CA PHE A 43 -5.27 9.06 16.91
C PHE A 43 -4.18 9.72 16.05
N ASP A 44 -3.46 10.69 16.60
CA ASP A 44 -2.27 11.20 15.93
C ASP A 44 -1.09 10.27 16.17
N GLU A 45 -0.39 9.89 15.11
CA GLU A 45 0.67 8.87 15.14
C GLU A 45 1.96 9.39 15.82
N MET A 46 2.12 10.71 15.95
CA MET A 46 3.34 11.31 16.45
C MET A 46 3.14 12.13 17.73
N VAL A 47 2.04 12.85 17.84
CA VAL A 47 1.76 13.78 18.94
C VAL A 47 0.56 13.31 19.75
N ALA A 48 0.66 13.28 21.06
CA ALA A 48 -0.44 12.95 21.96
C ALA A 48 -1.44 14.13 22.07
N PRO A 49 -2.68 13.89 22.56
CA PRO A 49 -3.68 14.96 22.69
C PRO A 49 -3.25 16.16 23.54
N ASP A 50 -2.29 15.97 24.45
CA ASP A 50 -1.71 17.02 25.30
C ASP A 50 -0.61 17.84 24.59
N GLY A 51 -0.35 17.58 23.31
CA GLY A 51 0.69 18.24 22.53
C GLY A 51 2.09 17.65 22.70
N THR A 52 2.28 16.63 23.53
CA THR A 52 3.58 16.00 23.73
C THR A 52 3.86 14.93 22.68
N PRO A 53 5.13 14.73 22.26
CA PRO A 53 5.48 13.63 21.36
C PRO A 53 5.28 12.29 22.07
N ARG A 54 4.66 11.31 21.35
CA ARG A 54 4.52 9.95 21.86
C ARG A 54 5.88 9.34 22.17
N SER A 55 5.94 8.47 23.18
CA SER A 55 7.19 7.92 23.71
C SER A 55 8.10 7.31 22.64
N TYR A 56 7.53 6.56 21.72
CA TYR A 56 8.26 5.84 20.68
C TYR A 56 8.76 6.74 19.53
N VAL A 57 8.28 7.99 19.41
CA VAL A 57 8.73 8.93 18.35
C VAL A 57 9.53 10.12 18.89
N LYS A 58 9.76 10.23 20.19
CA LYS A 58 10.45 11.40 20.81
C LYS A 58 11.72 11.81 20.08
N ARG A 59 12.53 10.82 19.69
CA ARG A 59 13.81 11.06 19.00
C ARG A 59 13.61 11.65 17.60
N ILE A 60 12.69 11.09 16.83
CA ILE A 60 12.38 11.57 15.48
C ILE A 60 11.74 12.95 15.55
N HIS A 61 10.80 13.15 16.48
CA HIS A 61 10.17 14.44 16.71
C HIS A 61 11.21 15.53 17.04
N SER A 62 12.19 15.23 17.91
CA SER A 62 13.26 16.16 18.23
C SER A 62 14.17 16.47 17.04
N LEU A 63 14.51 15.46 16.23
CA LEU A 63 15.34 15.65 15.03
C LEU A 63 14.64 16.50 13.97
N LEU A 64 13.37 16.23 13.70
CA LEU A 64 12.57 17.01 12.75
C LEU A 64 12.27 18.42 13.31
N GLY A 65 12.03 18.54 14.61
CA GLY A 65 11.79 19.83 15.29
C GLY A 65 13.01 20.76 15.30
N ALA A 66 14.20 20.27 14.96
CA ALA A 66 15.37 21.11 14.78
C ALA A 66 15.34 21.95 13.50
N PHE A 67 14.51 21.59 12.52
CA PHE A 67 14.36 22.35 11.28
C PHE A 67 13.42 23.54 11.48
N SER A 68 13.74 24.65 10.86
CA SER A 68 12.77 25.73 10.60
C SER A 68 11.83 25.32 9.46
N PRO A 69 10.63 25.91 9.35
CA PRO A 69 9.73 25.70 8.23
C PRO A 69 10.39 25.93 6.86
N ALA A 70 11.23 26.95 6.74
CA ALA A 70 11.93 27.30 5.50
C ALA A 70 12.97 26.24 5.13
N GLU A 71 13.71 25.69 6.08
CA GLU A 71 14.65 24.59 5.83
C GLU A 71 13.91 23.31 5.43
N PHE A 72 12.82 23.00 6.11
CA PHE A 72 12.01 21.83 5.78
C PHE A 72 11.39 21.95 4.38
N ALA A 73 10.90 23.12 4.01
CA ALA A 73 10.40 23.40 2.65
C ALA A 73 11.44 23.11 1.56
N ARG A 74 12.70 23.52 1.79
CA ARG A 74 13.80 23.22 0.86
C ARG A 74 14.05 21.72 0.73
N HIS A 75 14.05 20.98 1.85
CA HIS A 75 14.20 19.53 1.81
C HIS A 75 13.05 18.84 1.09
N GLN A 76 11.81 19.29 1.31
CA GLN A 76 10.62 18.80 0.61
C GLN A 76 10.73 19.01 -0.92
N GLN A 77 11.16 20.19 -1.38
CA GLN A 77 11.39 20.47 -2.79
C GLN A 77 12.51 19.61 -3.38
N LEU A 78 13.59 19.36 -2.65
CA LEU A 78 14.67 18.46 -3.09
C LEU A 78 14.17 17.02 -3.25
N ALA A 79 13.28 16.55 -2.37
CA ALA A 79 12.67 15.24 -2.50
C ALA A 79 11.79 15.13 -3.76
N GLU A 80 10.94 16.11 -4.00
CA GLU A 80 10.09 16.19 -5.19
C GLU A 80 10.92 16.24 -6.49
N LEU A 81 11.97 17.05 -6.50
CA LEU A 81 12.90 17.12 -7.63
C LEU A 81 13.64 15.79 -7.86
N SER A 82 14.02 15.09 -6.77
CA SER A 82 14.66 13.78 -6.88
C SER A 82 13.74 12.74 -7.52
N LEU A 83 12.47 12.69 -7.13
CA LEU A 83 11.48 11.79 -7.72
C LEU A 83 11.19 12.15 -9.19
N PHE A 84 11.11 13.45 -9.50
CA PHE A 84 10.95 13.93 -10.87
C PHE A 84 12.10 13.45 -11.78
N ASN A 85 13.34 13.68 -11.36
CA ASN A 85 14.53 13.31 -12.14
C ASN A 85 14.69 11.79 -12.31
N GLN A 86 14.11 11.00 -11.41
CA GLN A 86 14.09 9.53 -11.47
C GLN A 86 12.90 8.99 -12.26
N GLY A 87 11.97 9.84 -12.73
CA GLY A 87 10.77 9.42 -13.43
C GLY A 87 9.81 8.59 -12.55
N VAL A 88 9.79 8.87 -11.25
CA VAL A 88 8.85 8.21 -10.32
C VAL A 88 7.48 8.85 -10.48
N THR A 89 6.72 8.32 -11.42
CA THR A 89 5.44 8.87 -11.86
C THR A 89 4.28 7.93 -11.55
N PHE A 90 3.10 8.50 -11.61
CA PHE A 90 1.85 7.78 -11.48
C PHE A 90 0.81 8.41 -12.41
N SER A 91 0.13 7.58 -13.19
CA SER A 91 -0.92 8.06 -14.10
C SER A 91 -2.26 8.11 -13.39
N VAL A 92 -2.90 9.27 -13.39
CA VAL A 92 -4.22 9.49 -12.80
C VAL A 92 -5.28 9.36 -13.89
N TYR A 93 -6.14 8.34 -13.81
CA TYR A 93 -7.19 8.08 -14.80
C TYR A 93 -8.31 9.14 -14.85
N SER A 94 -8.45 9.97 -13.82
CA SER A 94 -9.50 11.01 -13.76
C SER A 94 -9.20 12.22 -14.64
N ASP A 95 -7.97 12.35 -15.13
CA ASP A 95 -7.58 13.44 -16.02
C ASP A 95 -7.77 12.99 -17.47
N LYS A 96 -8.71 13.61 -18.20
CA LYS A 96 -9.04 13.28 -19.60
C LYS A 96 -7.84 13.32 -20.57
N GLN A 97 -6.69 13.82 -20.11
CA GLN A 97 -5.46 13.95 -20.88
C GLN A 97 -4.38 12.92 -20.51
N GLY A 98 -4.64 12.00 -19.55
CA GLY A 98 -3.68 10.94 -19.19
C GLY A 98 -2.32 11.49 -18.71
N MET A 99 -2.32 12.62 -17.99
CA MET A 99 -1.06 13.23 -17.54
C MET A 99 -0.40 12.37 -16.45
N GLU A 100 0.85 11.99 -16.71
CA GLU A 100 1.73 11.47 -15.67
C GLU A 100 2.03 12.57 -14.66
N LYS A 101 1.81 12.27 -13.38
CA LYS A 101 2.16 13.14 -12.26
C LYS A 101 3.26 12.50 -11.43
N ILE A 102 4.15 13.31 -10.87
CA ILE A 102 5.10 12.82 -9.87
C ILE A 102 4.30 12.25 -8.72
N PHE A 103 4.74 11.10 -8.19
CA PHE A 103 4.11 10.51 -7.02
C PHE A 103 4.34 11.40 -5.79
N PRO A 104 3.29 12.00 -5.18
CA PRO A 104 3.47 12.98 -4.12
C PRO A 104 4.03 12.31 -2.85
N ILE A 105 5.10 12.87 -2.31
CA ILE A 105 5.70 12.45 -1.04
C ILE A 105 5.61 13.58 -0.01
N CYS A 106 5.39 13.22 1.25
CA CYS A 106 5.66 14.09 2.40
C CYS A 106 6.84 13.51 3.19
N LEU A 107 7.88 14.32 3.39
CA LEU A 107 9.12 13.90 4.06
C LEU A 107 8.98 13.60 5.56
N VAL A 108 7.92 14.07 6.24
CA VAL A 108 7.66 13.65 7.62
C VAL A 108 7.29 12.16 7.60
N PRO A 109 8.14 11.26 8.12
CA PRO A 109 7.86 9.82 8.05
C PRO A 109 6.73 9.43 9.00
N ARG A 110 6.05 8.32 8.69
CA ARG A 110 5.21 7.62 9.65
C ARG A 110 6.04 6.60 10.40
N PHE A 111 6.06 6.67 11.72
CA PHE A 111 6.82 5.72 12.54
C PHE A 111 5.89 4.73 13.24
N ILE A 112 6.27 3.45 13.21
CA ILE A 112 5.56 2.37 13.89
C ILE A 112 6.54 1.68 14.84
N ASP A 113 6.11 1.51 16.09
CA ASP A 113 6.90 0.83 17.11
C ASP A 113 7.17 -0.64 16.76
N ALA A 114 8.35 -1.14 17.12
CA ALA A 114 8.76 -2.51 16.79
C ALA A 114 7.85 -3.60 17.40
N THR A 115 7.34 -3.37 18.60
CA THR A 115 6.46 -4.32 19.29
C THR A 115 5.09 -4.36 18.62
N GLU A 116 4.56 -3.18 18.31
CA GLU A 116 3.29 -3.06 17.58
C GLU A 116 3.41 -3.67 16.19
N TRP A 117 4.50 -3.36 15.46
CA TRP A 117 4.74 -3.98 14.14
C TRP A 117 4.82 -5.50 14.20
N SER A 118 5.45 -6.09 15.22
CA SER A 118 5.50 -7.54 15.37
C SER A 118 4.12 -8.17 15.48
N ARG A 119 3.16 -7.51 16.16
CA ARG A 119 1.78 -7.97 16.25
C ARG A 119 1.05 -7.85 14.90
N VAL A 120 1.27 -6.74 14.20
CA VAL A 120 0.73 -6.54 12.84
C VAL A 120 1.26 -7.63 11.90
N GLU A 121 2.58 -7.84 11.89
CA GLU A 121 3.25 -8.85 11.07
C GLU A 121 2.70 -10.27 11.31
N GLN A 122 2.54 -10.68 12.57
CA GLN A 122 1.94 -11.97 12.93
C GLN A 122 0.50 -12.11 12.41
N GLY A 123 -0.32 -11.08 12.59
CA GLY A 123 -1.71 -11.12 12.13
C GLY A 123 -1.85 -11.08 10.62
N LEU A 124 -0.93 -10.44 9.90
CA LEU A 124 -0.88 -10.47 8.44
C LEU A 124 -0.50 -11.86 7.93
N VAL A 125 0.50 -12.51 8.55
CA VAL A 125 0.89 -13.89 8.22
C VAL A 125 -0.27 -14.86 8.47
N GLN A 126 -0.94 -14.75 9.61
CA GLN A 126 -2.11 -15.56 9.93
C GLN A 126 -3.22 -15.39 8.87
N ARG A 127 -3.54 -14.14 8.54
CA ARG A 127 -4.60 -13.81 7.58
C ARG A 127 -4.30 -14.36 6.18
N ILE A 128 -3.10 -14.15 5.66
CA ILE A 128 -2.75 -14.62 4.31
C ILE A 128 -2.68 -16.14 4.24
N SER A 129 -2.28 -16.82 5.32
CA SER A 129 -2.31 -18.28 5.41
C SER A 129 -3.74 -18.81 5.28
N ALA A 130 -4.70 -18.22 6.02
CA ALA A 130 -6.11 -18.59 5.93
C ALA A 130 -6.70 -18.32 4.52
N LEU A 131 -6.35 -17.20 3.88
CA LEU A 131 -6.80 -16.87 2.52
C LEU A 131 -6.22 -17.82 1.47
N ASN A 132 -4.97 -18.27 1.59
CA ASN A 132 -4.42 -19.30 0.71
C ASN A 132 -5.17 -20.61 0.85
N LEU A 133 -5.41 -21.08 2.08
CA LEU A 133 -6.19 -22.31 2.34
C LEU A 133 -7.64 -22.19 1.85
N PHE A 134 -8.26 -21.01 2.03
CA PHE A 134 -9.59 -20.74 1.50
C PHE A 134 -9.63 -20.88 -0.03
N LEU A 135 -8.68 -20.28 -0.76
CA LEU A 135 -8.64 -20.37 -2.22
C LEU A 135 -8.36 -21.80 -2.71
N ASP A 136 -7.51 -22.54 -2.01
CA ASP A 136 -7.28 -23.96 -2.34
C ASP A 136 -8.54 -24.79 -2.12
N ASP A 137 -9.28 -24.55 -1.05
CA ASP A 137 -10.55 -25.21 -0.77
C ASP A 137 -11.63 -24.81 -1.79
N MET A 138 -11.70 -23.52 -2.16
CA MET A 138 -12.69 -23.02 -3.12
C MET A 138 -12.55 -23.64 -4.52
N TYR A 139 -11.32 -23.83 -4.98
CA TYR A 139 -11.05 -24.51 -6.26
C TYR A 139 -10.82 -26.01 -6.12
N GLY A 140 -10.92 -26.54 -4.91
CA GLY A 140 -10.86 -27.95 -4.56
C GLY A 140 -12.22 -28.51 -4.12
N GLU A 141 -12.28 -28.96 -2.86
CA GLU A 141 -13.43 -29.69 -2.30
C GLU A 141 -14.57 -28.80 -1.79
N GLN A 142 -14.35 -27.50 -1.59
CA GLN A 142 -15.30 -26.52 -1.06
C GLN A 142 -15.85 -26.93 0.35
N LYS A 143 -14.97 -27.43 1.21
CA LYS A 143 -15.34 -27.92 2.56
C LYS A 143 -15.98 -26.82 3.39
N ILE A 144 -15.38 -25.63 3.43
CA ILE A 144 -15.86 -24.50 4.22
C ILE A 144 -17.29 -24.08 3.85
N LEU A 145 -17.68 -24.23 2.57
CA LEU A 145 -19.04 -23.95 2.11
C LEU A 145 -20.00 -25.07 2.49
N ARG A 146 -19.59 -26.34 2.38
CA ARG A 146 -20.38 -27.50 2.81
C ARG A 146 -20.66 -27.48 4.30
N ASP A 147 -19.65 -27.06 5.08
CA ASP A 147 -19.74 -26.95 6.55
C ASP A 147 -20.43 -25.66 7.00
N LYS A 148 -20.84 -24.81 6.03
CA LYS A 148 -21.57 -23.55 6.25
C LYS A 148 -20.84 -22.53 7.14
N ALA A 149 -19.51 -22.62 7.24
CA ALA A 149 -18.71 -21.61 7.94
C ALA A 149 -18.65 -20.29 7.15
N VAL A 150 -18.78 -20.37 5.82
CA VAL A 150 -18.96 -19.21 4.93
C VAL A 150 -20.17 -19.46 4.02
N PRO A 151 -21.06 -18.47 3.80
CA PRO A 151 -22.23 -18.64 2.95
C PRO A 151 -21.83 -18.89 1.49
N ALA A 152 -22.25 -20.05 0.94
CA ALA A 152 -21.90 -20.47 -0.41
C ALA A 152 -22.38 -19.49 -1.49
N GLU A 153 -23.60 -18.95 -1.33
CA GLU A 153 -24.22 -18.01 -2.25
C GLU A 153 -23.42 -16.71 -2.40
N LEU A 154 -22.72 -16.28 -1.36
CA LEU A 154 -21.88 -15.07 -1.44
C LEU A 154 -20.60 -15.31 -2.22
N VAL A 155 -19.96 -16.46 -2.01
CA VAL A 155 -18.67 -16.78 -2.64
C VAL A 155 -18.86 -17.19 -4.09
N LEU A 156 -19.81 -18.09 -4.36
CA LEU A 156 -20.06 -18.61 -5.71
C LEU A 156 -20.67 -17.57 -6.65
N ALA A 157 -21.32 -16.53 -6.12
CA ALA A 157 -21.82 -15.39 -6.89
C ALA A 157 -20.79 -14.25 -7.01
N ALA A 158 -19.57 -14.40 -6.47
CA ALA A 158 -18.52 -13.40 -6.69
C ALA A 158 -18.14 -13.37 -8.18
N LYS A 159 -18.14 -12.17 -8.78
CA LYS A 159 -17.82 -11.98 -10.20
C LYS A 159 -16.46 -12.56 -10.61
N ALA A 160 -15.52 -12.54 -9.67
CA ALA A 160 -14.17 -13.06 -9.87
C ALA A 160 -13.99 -14.53 -9.47
N TYR A 161 -15.07 -15.23 -9.08
CA TYR A 161 -15.04 -16.68 -8.95
C TYR A 161 -15.19 -17.32 -10.34
N GLU A 162 -14.18 -18.09 -10.76
CA GLU A 162 -14.15 -18.75 -12.08
C GLU A 162 -14.31 -20.26 -11.93
N PRO A 163 -15.50 -20.83 -12.18
CA PRO A 163 -15.77 -22.27 -12.01
C PRO A 163 -14.86 -23.18 -12.85
N LYS A 164 -14.38 -22.70 -14.02
CA LYS A 164 -13.48 -23.47 -14.90
C LYS A 164 -12.12 -23.77 -14.26
N LEU A 165 -11.76 -23.04 -13.18
CA LEU A 165 -10.51 -23.26 -12.43
C LEU A 165 -10.63 -24.38 -11.38
N ARG A 166 -11.81 -24.98 -11.17
CA ARG A 166 -11.98 -26.08 -10.22
C ARG A 166 -11.13 -27.27 -10.60
N GLY A 167 -10.45 -27.85 -9.62
CA GLY A 167 -9.51 -28.96 -9.83
C GLY A 167 -8.10 -28.54 -10.26
N LEU A 168 -7.89 -27.30 -10.70
CA LEU A 168 -6.56 -26.78 -11.02
C LEU A 168 -5.82 -26.40 -9.74
N ARG A 169 -4.63 -26.95 -9.58
CA ARG A 169 -3.72 -26.60 -8.47
C ARG A 169 -2.77 -25.49 -8.92
N ALA A 170 -2.49 -24.55 -8.01
CA ALA A 170 -1.43 -23.59 -8.26
C ALA A 170 -0.07 -24.31 -8.31
N PRO A 171 0.71 -24.20 -9.38
CA PRO A 171 2.09 -24.66 -9.37
C PRO A 171 2.84 -24.08 -8.16
N GLY A 172 3.68 -24.88 -7.51
CA GLY A 172 4.36 -24.47 -6.27
C GLY A 172 3.48 -24.45 -5.01
N GLY A 173 2.17 -24.75 -5.10
CA GLY A 173 1.28 -24.91 -3.93
C GLY A 173 0.90 -23.63 -3.19
N VAL A 174 1.13 -22.45 -3.78
CA VAL A 174 0.76 -21.15 -3.19
C VAL A 174 -0.06 -20.34 -4.20
N ARG A 175 -1.30 -20.00 -3.85
CA ARG A 175 -2.18 -19.21 -4.72
C ARG A 175 -1.92 -17.72 -4.64
N ILE A 176 -1.53 -17.23 -3.44
CA ILE A 176 -1.26 -15.83 -3.16
C ILE A 176 0.21 -15.65 -2.77
N PRO A 177 1.16 -15.73 -3.69
CA PRO A 177 2.54 -15.39 -3.40
C PRO A 177 2.74 -13.91 -3.00
N ILE A 178 1.88 -13.00 -3.47
CA ILE A 178 2.02 -11.55 -3.24
C ILE A 178 0.68 -10.99 -2.76
N ALA A 179 0.67 -10.35 -1.58
CA ALA A 179 -0.51 -9.68 -1.06
C ALA A 179 -0.21 -8.26 -0.60
N GLY A 180 -1.22 -7.39 -0.68
CA GLY A 180 -1.23 -6.07 -0.08
C GLY A 180 -2.50 -5.93 0.77
N ILE A 181 -2.36 -5.88 2.09
CA ILE A 181 -3.50 -5.81 3.01
C ILE A 181 -3.63 -4.39 3.51
N ASP A 182 -4.74 -3.72 3.20
CA ASP A 182 -4.94 -2.34 3.63
C ASP A 182 -5.34 -2.29 5.11
N LEU A 183 -4.59 -1.53 5.88
CA LEU A 183 -4.81 -1.31 7.31
C LEU A 183 -5.17 0.15 7.57
N ILE A 184 -6.11 0.35 8.47
CA ILE A 184 -6.37 1.64 9.09
C ILE A 184 -6.01 1.56 10.58
N ARG A 185 -5.79 2.71 11.21
CA ARG A 185 -5.66 2.80 12.65
C ARG A 185 -6.84 3.60 13.20
N ASP A 186 -7.57 3.02 14.13
CA ASP A 186 -8.76 3.63 14.70
C ASP A 186 -8.42 4.72 15.75
N PRO A 187 -9.41 5.49 16.26
CA PRO A 187 -9.17 6.51 17.27
C PRO A 187 -8.57 5.99 18.59
N GLN A 188 -8.69 4.69 18.87
CA GLN A 188 -8.08 4.03 20.02
C GLN A 188 -6.62 3.63 19.77
N GLY A 189 -6.12 3.86 18.55
CA GLY A 189 -4.77 3.51 18.15
C GLY A 189 -4.59 2.05 17.75
N VAL A 190 -5.68 1.31 17.49
CA VAL A 190 -5.64 -0.10 17.11
C VAL A 190 -5.64 -0.23 15.58
N PHE A 191 -4.70 -1.03 15.05
CA PHE A 191 -4.71 -1.39 13.63
C PHE A 191 -5.87 -2.35 13.32
N ARG A 192 -6.61 -2.03 12.26
CA ARG A 192 -7.70 -2.86 11.72
C ARG A 192 -7.49 -3.10 10.24
N VAL A 193 -7.79 -4.30 9.79
CA VAL A 193 -7.83 -4.61 8.35
C VAL A 193 -9.02 -3.90 7.73
N LEU A 194 -8.81 -3.24 6.60
CA LEU A 194 -9.84 -2.54 5.83
C LEU A 194 -10.26 -3.32 4.58
N GLU A 195 -9.28 -3.90 3.86
CA GLU A 195 -9.53 -4.76 2.69
C GLU A 195 -8.32 -5.64 2.39
N ASP A 196 -8.56 -6.73 1.67
CA ASP A 196 -7.55 -7.65 1.17
C ASP A 196 -7.33 -7.41 -0.32
N ASN A 197 -6.06 -7.21 -0.74
CA ASN A 197 -5.68 -7.09 -2.14
C ASN A 197 -4.77 -8.28 -2.48
N VAL A 198 -5.33 -9.31 -3.11
CA VAL A 198 -4.65 -10.58 -3.39
C VAL A 198 -4.63 -10.99 -4.87
N ARG A 199 -5.11 -10.12 -5.76
CA ARG A 199 -4.97 -10.28 -7.23
C ARG A 199 -3.66 -9.72 -7.73
N THR A 200 -3.58 -8.40 -7.83
CA THR A 200 -2.43 -7.65 -8.37
C THR A 200 -2.10 -6.43 -7.49
N PRO A 201 -1.70 -6.64 -6.21
CA PRO A 201 -1.39 -5.51 -5.33
C PRO A 201 -0.25 -4.67 -5.90
N SER A 202 -0.35 -3.35 -5.70
CA SER A 202 0.62 -2.36 -6.17
C SER A 202 1.03 -1.41 -5.05
N GLY A 203 2.16 -0.71 -5.28
CA GLY A 203 2.62 0.38 -4.43
C GLY A 203 3.99 0.17 -3.78
N VAL A 204 4.60 -1.00 -3.95
CA VAL A 204 5.89 -1.31 -3.30
C VAL A 204 7.06 -0.53 -3.91
N SER A 205 7.02 -0.22 -5.19
CA SER A 205 8.03 0.62 -5.83
C SER A 205 8.11 1.98 -5.14
N TYR A 206 6.97 2.57 -4.80
CA TYR A 206 6.91 3.84 -4.08
C TYR A 206 7.38 3.72 -2.63
N VAL A 207 7.19 2.57 -1.97
CA VAL A 207 7.79 2.32 -0.63
C VAL A 207 9.31 2.37 -0.70
N VAL A 208 9.90 1.71 -1.70
CA VAL A 208 11.36 1.67 -1.86
C VAL A 208 11.90 3.03 -2.28
N GLU A 209 11.27 3.70 -3.23
CA GLU A 209 11.69 5.03 -3.70
C GLU A 209 11.54 6.10 -2.59
N ASN A 210 10.44 6.11 -1.85
CA ASN A 210 10.27 6.99 -0.69
C ASN A 210 11.39 6.80 0.32
N ARG A 211 11.76 5.53 0.63
CA ARG A 211 12.87 5.20 1.52
C ARG A 211 14.20 5.71 0.98
N LEU A 212 14.47 5.55 -0.31
CA LEU A 212 15.73 6.00 -0.92
C LEU A 212 15.85 7.53 -0.86
N VAL A 213 14.78 8.26 -1.15
CA VAL A 213 14.74 9.72 -1.07
C VAL A 213 14.89 10.18 0.38
N THR A 214 14.12 9.63 1.29
CA THR A 214 14.17 9.99 2.72
C THR A 214 15.54 9.70 3.32
N LYS A 215 16.17 8.58 2.94
CA LYS A 215 17.52 8.21 3.40
C LYS A 215 18.61 9.18 2.95
N ARG A 216 18.47 9.76 1.75
CA ARG A 216 19.41 10.80 1.26
C ARG A 216 19.31 12.09 2.06
N ILE A 217 18.10 12.44 2.50
CA ILE A 217 17.82 13.70 3.20
C ILE A 217 18.02 13.57 4.71
N PHE A 218 17.58 12.46 5.31
CA PHE A 218 17.56 12.23 6.76
C PHE A 218 18.42 11.03 7.18
N ARG A 219 19.60 10.87 6.58
CA ARG A 219 20.49 9.74 6.82
C ARG A 219 20.74 9.54 8.33
N ASP A 220 21.20 10.59 9.01
CA ASP A 220 21.56 10.52 10.43
C ASP A 220 20.36 10.16 11.31
N ALA A 221 19.17 10.67 10.97
CA ALA A 221 17.94 10.35 11.69
C ALA A 221 17.59 8.86 11.56
N MET A 222 17.76 8.28 10.37
CA MET A 222 17.49 6.85 10.14
C MET A 222 18.49 5.94 10.85
N GLU A 223 19.77 6.28 10.80
CA GLU A 223 20.82 5.52 11.50
C GLU A 223 20.59 5.56 13.02
N LEU A 224 20.29 6.73 13.56
CA LEU A 224 20.05 6.93 14.98
C LEU A 224 18.76 6.24 15.49
N THR A 225 17.76 6.06 14.66
CA THR A 225 16.48 5.45 15.05
C THR A 225 16.42 3.94 14.76
N GLY A 226 17.41 3.39 14.08
CA GLY A 226 17.49 1.97 13.80
C GLY A 226 16.33 1.45 12.95
N VAL A 227 15.97 2.15 11.88
CA VAL A 227 14.86 1.79 10.99
C VAL A 227 15.17 0.48 10.26
N ARG A 228 14.20 -0.43 10.17
CA ARG A 228 14.31 -1.69 9.42
C ARG A 228 14.35 -1.39 7.91
N PRO A 229 15.20 -2.11 7.12
CA PRO A 229 15.34 -1.89 5.69
C PRO A 229 14.12 -2.38 4.91
N VAL A 230 13.76 -1.68 3.84
CA VAL A 230 12.72 -2.08 2.86
C VAL A 230 13.29 -2.40 1.49
N GLU A 231 14.54 -2.05 1.26
CA GLU A 231 15.26 -2.17 -0.01
C GLU A 231 15.47 -3.63 -0.45
N LEU A 232 15.27 -4.57 0.47
CA LEU A 232 15.38 -6.02 0.20
C LEU A 232 14.15 -6.59 -0.54
N TYR A 233 13.05 -5.84 -0.66
CA TYR A 233 11.83 -6.38 -1.25
C TYR A 233 12.01 -6.98 -2.65
N PRO A 234 12.72 -6.37 -3.61
CA PRO A 234 12.90 -6.99 -4.92
C PRO A 234 13.64 -8.32 -4.87
N ILE A 235 14.60 -8.47 -3.95
CA ILE A 235 15.34 -9.73 -3.73
C ILE A 235 14.38 -10.78 -3.17
N GLU A 236 13.65 -10.45 -2.11
CA GLU A 236 12.66 -11.33 -1.49
C GLU A 236 11.55 -11.72 -2.48
N LEU A 237 11.14 -10.80 -3.35
CA LEU A 237 10.17 -11.08 -4.41
C LEU A 237 10.76 -12.08 -5.44
N ALA A 238 11.98 -11.88 -5.91
CA ALA A 238 12.63 -12.80 -6.83
C ALA A 238 12.75 -14.22 -6.23
N GLU A 239 13.13 -14.32 -4.95
CA GLU A 239 13.18 -15.60 -4.23
C GLU A 239 11.78 -16.22 -4.07
N THR A 240 10.75 -15.39 -3.88
CA THR A 240 9.36 -15.86 -3.81
C THR A 240 8.89 -16.44 -5.14
N LEU A 241 9.21 -15.76 -6.24
CA LEU A 241 8.89 -16.24 -7.59
C LEU A 241 9.62 -17.57 -7.89
N ARG A 242 10.90 -17.70 -7.51
CA ARG A 242 11.65 -18.96 -7.66
C ARG A 242 11.06 -20.09 -6.82
N ALA A 243 10.64 -19.79 -5.58
CA ALA A 243 10.09 -20.79 -4.68
C ALA A 243 8.75 -21.39 -5.13
N VAL A 244 8.00 -20.70 -5.99
CA VAL A 244 6.74 -21.18 -6.57
C VAL A 244 6.90 -21.65 -8.02
N ALA A 245 8.11 -21.68 -8.54
CA ALA A 245 8.38 -22.17 -9.90
C ALA A 245 8.11 -23.68 -10.03
N PRO A 246 7.76 -24.18 -11.22
CA PRO A 246 7.81 -25.59 -11.50
C PRO A 246 9.20 -26.16 -11.20
N ALA A 247 9.28 -27.36 -10.60
CA ALA A 247 10.55 -28.00 -10.21
C ALA A 247 11.46 -28.25 -11.42
N ARG A 248 12.57 -27.50 -11.54
CA ARG A 248 13.54 -27.54 -12.64
C ARG A 248 14.92 -27.05 -12.20
N GLU A 249 15.93 -27.41 -13.00
CA GLU A 249 17.32 -26.96 -12.78
C GLU A 249 17.50 -25.46 -13.04
N SER A 250 16.76 -24.89 -14.02
CA SER A 250 16.77 -23.46 -14.32
C SER A 250 15.37 -22.86 -14.20
N CYS A 251 15.28 -21.63 -13.73
CA CYS A 251 14.03 -20.90 -13.59
C CYS A 251 14.12 -19.55 -14.30
N ASN A 252 13.41 -19.42 -15.43
CA ASN A 252 13.27 -18.17 -16.16
C ASN A 252 11.98 -17.48 -15.75
N MET A 253 12.11 -16.25 -15.29
CA MET A 253 11.01 -15.44 -14.78
C MET A 253 10.84 -14.18 -15.62
N ALA A 254 9.61 -13.69 -15.73
CA ALA A 254 9.31 -12.40 -16.34
C ALA A 254 8.16 -11.69 -15.62
N VAL A 255 8.13 -10.36 -15.70
CA VAL A 255 6.96 -9.54 -15.36
C VAL A 255 6.12 -9.35 -16.61
N LEU A 256 4.88 -9.82 -16.59
CA LEU A 256 3.92 -9.61 -17.68
C LEU A 256 3.13 -8.32 -17.42
N THR A 257 3.36 -7.31 -18.25
CA THR A 257 2.70 -6.00 -18.19
C THR A 257 1.67 -5.85 -19.30
N PRO A 258 0.55 -5.13 -19.08
CA PRO A 258 -0.34 -4.71 -20.17
C PRO A 258 0.18 -3.52 -20.98
N GLY A 259 1.42 -3.04 -20.69
CA GLY A 259 2.06 -1.95 -21.40
C GLY A 259 1.98 -0.58 -20.70
N ILE A 260 2.50 0.42 -21.39
CA ILE A 260 2.76 1.77 -20.87
C ILE A 260 1.50 2.55 -20.45
N TYR A 261 0.33 2.18 -20.92
CA TYR A 261 -0.93 2.84 -20.58
C TYR A 261 -1.49 2.41 -19.22
N ASN A 262 -0.87 1.41 -18.57
CA ASN A 262 -1.26 1.01 -17.22
C ASN A 262 -0.71 2.01 -16.18
N SER A 263 -1.56 2.45 -15.25
CA SER A 263 -1.17 3.42 -14.21
C SER A 263 -0.03 2.95 -13.32
N ALA A 264 0.17 1.64 -13.18
CA ALA A 264 1.24 1.04 -12.41
C ALA A 264 2.46 0.63 -13.26
N TYR A 265 2.58 1.09 -14.52
CA TYR A 265 3.67 0.70 -15.41
C TYR A 265 5.05 1.03 -14.82
N PHE A 266 5.18 2.16 -14.13
CA PHE A 266 6.40 2.48 -13.39
C PHE A 266 6.80 1.34 -12.45
N GLU A 267 5.86 0.82 -11.66
CA GLU A 267 6.12 -0.30 -10.74
C GLU A 267 6.50 -1.58 -11.49
N HIS A 268 5.87 -1.87 -12.63
CA HIS A 268 6.19 -3.06 -13.41
C HIS A 268 7.64 -3.04 -13.89
N SER A 269 8.08 -1.91 -14.47
CA SER A 269 9.46 -1.71 -14.94
C SER A 269 10.45 -1.65 -13.80
N PHE A 270 10.09 -0.99 -12.69
CA PHE A 270 10.91 -0.93 -11.48
C PHE A 270 11.20 -2.34 -10.93
N LEU A 271 10.18 -3.16 -10.75
CA LEU A 271 10.33 -4.51 -10.21
C LEU A 271 11.11 -5.41 -11.15
N ALA A 272 10.83 -5.41 -12.45
CA ALA A 272 11.57 -6.21 -13.43
C ALA A 272 13.07 -5.86 -13.39
N ARG A 273 13.40 -4.57 -13.42
CA ARG A 273 14.78 -4.08 -13.38
C ARG A 273 15.51 -4.47 -12.08
N HIS A 274 14.84 -4.27 -10.92
CA HIS A 274 15.46 -4.54 -9.62
C HIS A 274 15.58 -6.03 -9.28
N MET A 275 14.72 -6.88 -9.86
CA MET A 275 14.86 -8.34 -9.80
C MET A 275 15.84 -8.90 -10.83
N GLY A 276 16.21 -8.10 -11.86
CA GLY A 276 17.06 -8.57 -12.96
C GLY A 276 16.36 -9.58 -13.86
N ILE A 277 15.05 -9.44 -14.09
CA ILE A 277 14.23 -10.30 -14.95
C ILE A 277 13.58 -9.48 -16.07
N ASP A 278 13.06 -10.17 -17.10
CA ASP A 278 12.44 -9.50 -18.23
C ASP A 278 11.13 -8.80 -17.84
N LEU A 279 10.90 -7.64 -18.48
CA LEU A 279 9.59 -7.02 -18.59
C LEU A 279 9.04 -7.37 -19.97
N VAL A 280 7.91 -8.06 -20.03
CA VAL A 280 7.32 -8.54 -21.29
C VAL A 280 5.87 -8.08 -21.42
N GLU A 281 5.46 -7.79 -22.65
CA GLU A 281 4.08 -7.57 -23.04
C GLU A 281 3.49 -8.86 -23.64
N PRO A 282 2.15 -8.99 -23.75
CA PRO A 282 1.52 -10.20 -24.33
C PRO A 282 2.03 -10.52 -25.74
N SER A 283 2.33 -9.51 -26.56
CA SER A 283 2.88 -9.67 -27.91
C SER A 283 4.26 -10.33 -27.96
N ASP A 284 5.03 -10.24 -26.87
CA ASP A 284 6.35 -10.87 -26.77
C ASP A 284 6.27 -12.36 -26.47
N LEU A 285 5.10 -12.83 -26.02
CA LEU A 285 4.89 -14.20 -25.58
C LEU A 285 4.15 -15.04 -26.63
N PHE A 286 4.35 -16.34 -26.56
CA PHE A 286 3.52 -17.34 -27.23
C PHE A 286 3.60 -18.66 -26.49
N VAL A 287 2.61 -19.53 -26.76
CA VAL A 287 2.53 -20.88 -26.19
C VAL A 287 2.72 -21.89 -27.30
N ASP A 288 3.62 -22.83 -27.11
CA ASP A 288 3.85 -23.98 -27.99
C ASP A 288 3.99 -25.23 -27.12
N ASP A 289 3.27 -26.30 -27.47
CA ASP A 289 3.18 -27.55 -26.70
C ASP A 289 3.00 -27.26 -25.18
N ASP A 290 1.99 -26.45 -24.85
CA ASP A 290 1.67 -26.01 -23.48
C ASP A 290 2.87 -25.40 -22.70
N THR A 291 3.86 -24.91 -23.41
CA THR A 291 5.05 -24.25 -22.83
C THR A 291 5.05 -22.79 -23.25
N VAL A 292 5.27 -21.90 -22.30
CA VAL A 292 5.33 -20.46 -22.55
C VAL A 292 6.74 -20.06 -22.98
N PHE A 293 6.82 -19.30 -24.07
CA PHE A 293 8.07 -18.77 -24.60
C PHE A 293 7.99 -17.25 -24.76
N VAL A 294 9.11 -16.58 -24.52
CA VAL A 294 9.34 -15.18 -24.92
C VAL A 294 10.17 -15.15 -26.20
N ARG A 295 9.77 -14.28 -27.14
CA ARG A 295 10.53 -14.02 -28.38
C ARG A 295 11.76 -13.19 -28.04
N THR A 296 12.94 -13.65 -28.42
CA THR A 296 14.20 -12.91 -28.27
C THR A 296 14.96 -12.88 -29.59
N THR A 297 15.95 -11.99 -29.71
CA THR A 297 16.85 -11.89 -30.87
C THR A 297 17.69 -13.16 -31.08
N HIS A 298 17.82 -14.01 -30.07
CA HIS A 298 18.55 -15.28 -30.12
C HIS A 298 17.64 -16.49 -30.26
N GLY A 299 16.34 -16.28 -30.55
CA GLY A 299 15.33 -17.32 -30.63
C GLY A 299 14.44 -17.39 -29.39
N PRO A 300 13.46 -18.29 -29.37
CA PRO A 300 12.54 -18.47 -28.27
C PRO A 300 13.27 -18.88 -26.98
N ARG A 301 12.91 -18.23 -25.88
CA ARG A 301 13.36 -18.61 -24.54
C ARG A 301 12.13 -18.97 -23.70
N ARG A 302 12.19 -20.14 -23.06
CA ARG A 302 11.12 -20.61 -22.18
C ARG A 302 10.97 -19.72 -20.97
N ILE A 303 9.73 -19.52 -20.52
CA ILE A 303 9.36 -18.87 -19.26
C ILE A 303 8.72 -19.90 -18.32
N ASP A 304 9.18 -19.93 -17.07
CA ASP A 304 8.69 -20.85 -16.04
C ASP A 304 7.80 -20.14 -15.01
N VAL A 305 8.00 -18.83 -14.78
CA VAL A 305 7.16 -18.01 -13.90
C VAL A 305 6.83 -16.67 -14.55
N LEU A 306 5.55 -16.37 -14.63
CA LEU A 306 5.04 -15.05 -15.02
C LEU A 306 4.46 -14.32 -13.80
N TYR A 307 5.14 -13.25 -13.38
CA TYR A 307 4.55 -12.29 -12.47
C TYR A 307 3.64 -11.36 -13.26
N ARG A 308 2.37 -11.71 -13.29
CA ARG A 308 1.37 -11.02 -14.10
C ARG A 308 0.85 -9.75 -13.45
N ARG A 309 0.75 -8.70 -14.25
CA ARG A 309 0.12 -7.43 -13.89
C ARG A 309 -1.14 -7.15 -14.71
N ILE A 310 -1.73 -8.23 -15.24
CA ILE A 310 -2.95 -8.26 -16.04
C ILE A 310 -4.03 -8.98 -15.23
N ASP A 311 -5.25 -8.46 -15.25
CA ASP A 311 -6.41 -9.07 -14.57
C ASP A 311 -6.80 -10.39 -15.25
N ASP A 312 -7.37 -11.31 -14.46
CA ASP A 312 -7.76 -12.65 -14.91
C ASP A 312 -8.57 -12.64 -16.22
N ALA A 313 -9.56 -11.74 -16.30
CA ALA A 313 -10.43 -11.64 -17.46
C ALA A 313 -9.71 -11.42 -18.80
N TYR A 314 -8.48 -10.91 -18.76
CA TYR A 314 -7.70 -10.55 -19.95
C TYR A 314 -6.49 -11.46 -20.19
N LEU A 315 -6.22 -12.46 -19.34
CA LEU A 315 -4.99 -13.27 -19.40
C LEU A 315 -4.89 -14.19 -20.62
N ASP A 316 -5.99 -14.80 -21.02
CA ASP A 316 -6.02 -15.77 -22.10
C ASP A 316 -7.37 -15.69 -22.84
N PRO A 317 -7.39 -15.28 -24.12
CA PRO A 317 -8.64 -15.17 -24.89
C PRO A 317 -9.31 -16.53 -25.17
N GLU A 318 -8.58 -17.66 -25.10
CA GLU A 318 -9.16 -19.00 -25.26
C GLU A 318 -9.87 -19.50 -23.99
N PHE A 319 -9.59 -18.88 -22.85
CA PHE A 319 -10.14 -19.32 -21.56
C PHE A 319 -11.12 -18.32 -20.93
N PHE A 320 -10.77 -17.01 -20.97
CA PHE A 320 -11.56 -15.92 -20.36
C PHE A 320 -12.33 -15.14 -21.44
N ARG A 321 -11.94 -13.89 -21.69
CA ARG A 321 -12.59 -13.00 -22.65
C ARG A 321 -12.00 -13.19 -24.04
N GLU A 322 -12.81 -13.63 -24.99
CA GLU A 322 -12.41 -13.90 -26.39
C GLU A 322 -11.91 -12.64 -27.12
N ASP A 323 -12.39 -11.45 -26.71
CA ASP A 323 -12.00 -10.15 -27.29
C ASP A 323 -10.76 -9.53 -26.63
N SER A 324 -10.06 -10.24 -25.74
CA SER A 324 -8.89 -9.73 -25.05
C SER A 324 -7.69 -9.58 -26.00
N LEU A 325 -7.23 -8.34 -26.15
CA LEU A 325 -5.98 -8.00 -26.83
C LEU A 325 -4.76 -7.99 -25.88
N LEU A 326 -4.99 -8.15 -24.57
CA LEU A 326 -3.95 -8.16 -23.53
C LEU A 326 -3.60 -9.58 -23.09
N GLY A 327 -4.19 -10.61 -23.73
CA GLY A 327 -4.02 -12.00 -23.35
C GLY A 327 -2.99 -12.73 -24.22
N VAL A 328 -2.52 -13.86 -23.71
CA VAL A 328 -1.65 -14.81 -24.42
C VAL A 328 -2.44 -16.08 -24.69
N PRO A 329 -2.81 -16.38 -25.96
CA PRO A 329 -3.57 -17.57 -26.30
C PRO A 329 -2.89 -18.85 -25.83
N GLY A 330 -3.61 -19.72 -25.11
CA GLY A 330 -3.11 -20.98 -24.58
C GLY A 330 -2.36 -20.88 -23.25
N LEU A 331 -2.27 -19.68 -22.66
CA LEU A 331 -1.58 -19.49 -21.39
C LEU A 331 -2.19 -20.34 -20.26
N MET A 332 -3.52 -20.47 -20.25
CA MET A 332 -4.21 -21.28 -19.25
C MET A 332 -4.04 -22.78 -19.46
N ARG A 333 -3.78 -23.25 -20.69
CA ARG A 333 -3.38 -24.65 -20.93
C ARG A 333 -1.98 -24.92 -20.37
N ALA A 334 -1.03 -24.00 -20.60
CA ALA A 334 0.31 -24.10 -20.01
C ALA A 334 0.29 -24.07 -18.47
N TYR A 335 -0.59 -23.25 -17.87
CA TYR A 335 -0.80 -23.22 -16.43
C TYR A 335 -1.41 -24.55 -15.93
N ALA A 336 -2.46 -25.05 -16.56
CA ALA A 336 -3.13 -26.29 -16.18
C ALA A 336 -2.21 -27.52 -16.30
N SER A 337 -1.29 -27.54 -17.27
CA SER A 337 -0.28 -28.59 -17.42
C SER A 337 0.85 -28.51 -16.40
N GLY A 338 0.89 -27.46 -15.55
CA GLY A 338 1.95 -27.23 -14.56
C GLY A 338 3.29 -26.81 -15.17
N LYS A 339 3.34 -26.41 -16.45
CA LYS A 339 4.57 -26.00 -17.14
C LYS A 339 4.95 -24.52 -16.89
N VAL A 340 4.02 -23.71 -16.38
CA VAL A 340 4.26 -22.31 -15.99
C VAL A 340 3.52 -21.99 -14.69
N THR A 341 4.11 -21.16 -13.84
CA THR A 341 3.43 -20.56 -12.69
C THR A 341 3.00 -19.14 -13.02
N LEU A 342 1.72 -18.83 -12.77
CA LEU A 342 1.18 -17.46 -12.84
C LEU A 342 1.10 -16.90 -11.41
N VAL A 343 1.71 -15.77 -11.17
CA VAL A 343 1.74 -15.10 -9.85
C VAL A 343 1.02 -13.75 -9.93
N ASN A 344 -0.05 -13.53 -9.18
CA ASN A 344 -0.77 -14.49 -8.34
C ASN A 344 -1.60 -15.44 -9.21
N ALA A 345 -1.99 -16.58 -8.63
CA ALA A 345 -2.78 -17.58 -9.32
C ALA A 345 -4.10 -16.97 -9.86
N PRO A 346 -4.57 -17.39 -11.04
CA PRO A 346 -5.90 -17.03 -11.52
C PRO A 346 -6.99 -17.49 -10.54
N GLY A 347 -8.08 -16.70 -10.44
CA GLY A 347 -9.19 -16.98 -9.56
C GLY A 347 -9.09 -16.39 -8.15
N ASN A 348 -7.97 -15.74 -7.81
CA ASN A 348 -7.79 -15.14 -6.49
C ASN A 348 -8.79 -14.00 -6.18
N GLY A 349 -9.42 -13.45 -7.21
CA GLY A 349 -10.36 -12.36 -7.06
C GLY A 349 -11.57 -12.65 -6.18
N CYS A 350 -11.93 -13.93 -5.96
CA CYS A 350 -12.99 -14.25 -5.01
C CYS A 350 -12.59 -13.97 -3.54
N ALA A 351 -11.30 -13.95 -3.22
CA ALA A 351 -10.79 -13.53 -1.91
C ALA A 351 -10.62 -12.00 -1.78
N ASP A 352 -10.53 -11.27 -2.91
CA ASP A 352 -10.56 -9.81 -2.95
C ASP A 352 -11.99 -9.22 -2.80
N ASP A 353 -13.03 -10.05 -2.97
CA ASP A 353 -14.42 -9.60 -2.96
C ASP A 353 -14.82 -9.07 -1.58
N LYS A 354 -15.28 -7.81 -1.54
CA LYS A 354 -15.62 -7.14 -0.28
C LYS A 354 -16.79 -7.79 0.48
N ALA A 355 -17.63 -8.62 -0.17
CA ALA A 355 -18.65 -9.39 0.53
C ALA A 355 -18.12 -10.70 1.11
N VAL A 356 -16.92 -11.14 0.69
CA VAL A 356 -16.21 -12.31 1.27
C VAL A 356 -15.31 -11.88 2.42
N TYR A 357 -14.76 -10.68 2.37
CA TYR A 357 -13.90 -10.08 3.40
C TYR A 357 -14.44 -10.25 4.85
N PRO A 358 -15.74 -10.04 5.18
CA PRO A 358 -16.25 -10.16 6.54
C PRO A 358 -16.04 -11.54 7.18
N PHE A 359 -15.87 -12.57 6.36
CA PHE A 359 -15.73 -13.96 6.80
C PHE A 359 -14.28 -14.41 7.01
N VAL A 360 -13.29 -13.55 6.77
CA VAL A 360 -11.88 -13.96 6.97
C VAL A 360 -11.59 -14.35 8.42
N PRO A 361 -12.17 -13.73 9.46
CA PRO A 361 -12.04 -14.22 10.83
C PRO A 361 -12.58 -15.66 11.01
N ASP A 362 -13.63 -16.03 10.30
CA ASP A 362 -14.19 -17.40 10.34
C ASP A 362 -13.30 -18.37 9.56
N MET A 363 -12.69 -17.94 8.45
CA MET A 363 -11.68 -18.72 7.73
C MET A 363 -10.45 -19.00 8.60
N ILE A 364 -9.98 -18.02 9.37
CA ILE A 364 -8.86 -18.19 10.32
C ILE A 364 -9.22 -19.26 11.36
N ARG A 365 -10.39 -19.18 11.97
CA ARG A 365 -10.84 -20.19 12.93
C ARG A 365 -11.00 -21.56 12.29
N TYR A 366 -11.58 -21.62 11.09
CA TYR A 366 -11.87 -22.87 10.40
C TYR A 366 -10.60 -23.60 9.96
N TYR A 367 -9.69 -22.91 9.28
CA TYR A 367 -8.51 -23.55 8.70
C TYR A 367 -7.33 -23.65 9.65
N LEU A 368 -7.15 -22.66 10.54
CA LEU A 368 -5.99 -22.61 11.44
C LEU A 368 -6.31 -23.02 12.88
N GLY A 369 -7.60 -23.06 13.26
CA GLY A 369 -8.00 -23.33 14.65
C GLY A 369 -7.63 -22.20 15.61
N GLU A 370 -7.37 -20.99 15.11
CA GLU A 370 -6.84 -19.87 15.86
C GLU A 370 -7.85 -18.72 15.97
N ALA A 371 -7.71 -17.88 17.00
CA ALA A 371 -8.39 -16.61 17.06
C ALA A 371 -7.68 -15.57 16.15
N PRO A 372 -8.43 -14.68 15.46
CA PRO A 372 -7.82 -13.62 14.67
C PRO A 372 -6.92 -12.70 15.52
N THR A 373 -5.68 -12.51 15.11
CA THR A 373 -4.71 -11.61 15.77
C THR A 373 -4.99 -10.14 15.47
N LEU A 374 -5.40 -9.84 14.21
CA LEU A 374 -5.80 -8.51 13.79
C LEU A 374 -7.32 -8.42 13.74
N ALA A 375 -7.85 -7.35 14.35
CA ALA A 375 -9.24 -6.96 14.14
C ALA A 375 -9.43 -6.47 12.68
N GLN A 376 -10.65 -6.54 12.20
CA GLN A 376 -11.04 -5.94 10.92
C GLN A 376 -12.18 -4.95 11.12
N VAL A 377 -12.46 -4.16 10.09
CA VAL A 377 -13.58 -3.22 10.09
C VAL A 377 -14.90 -3.98 9.99
N ASP A 378 -15.83 -3.69 10.90
CA ASP A 378 -17.16 -4.27 10.88
C ASP A 378 -17.89 -3.92 9.58
N THR A 379 -18.40 -4.94 8.92
CA THR A 379 -18.94 -4.83 7.57
C THR A 379 -20.32 -5.48 7.47
N PHE A 380 -21.29 -4.71 7.02
CA PHE A 380 -22.64 -5.17 6.71
C PHE A 380 -22.69 -5.65 5.27
N VAL A 381 -23.14 -6.87 5.05
CA VAL A 381 -23.28 -7.47 3.71
C VAL A 381 -24.73 -7.34 3.26
N CYS A 382 -25.02 -6.47 2.29
CA CYS A 382 -26.39 -6.17 1.86
C CYS A 382 -27.14 -7.38 1.26
N ALA A 383 -26.44 -8.44 0.88
CA ALA A 383 -27.07 -9.71 0.51
C ALA A 383 -27.81 -10.39 1.68
N ARG A 384 -27.46 -10.08 2.94
CA ARG A 384 -28.17 -10.54 4.12
C ARG A 384 -29.31 -9.59 4.43
N GLU A 385 -30.53 -10.11 4.61
CA GLU A 385 -31.74 -9.28 4.77
C GLU A 385 -31.66 -8.36 6.00
N ALA A 386 -31.11 -8.84 7.12
CA ALA A 386 -30.94 -8.05 8.33
C ALA A 386 -29.96 -6.88 8.12
N ASP A 387 -28.82 -7.14 7.46
CA ASP A 387 -27.81 -6.12 7.15
C ASP A 387 -28.37 -5.10 6.14
N LYS A 388 -29.06 -5.58 5.09
CA LYS A 388 -29.71 -4.72 4.10
C LYS A 388 -30.68 -3.74 4.74
N LYS A 389 -31.55 -4.23 5.60
CA LYS A 389 -32.50 -3.40 6.34
C LYS A 389 -31.79 -2.33 7.16
N TYR A 390 -30.77 -2.75 7.94
CA TYR A 390 -29.96 -1.84 8.75
C TYR A 390 -29.31 -0.74 7.90
N VAL A 391 -28.71 -1.13 6.76
CA VAL A 391 -28.01 -0.21 5.84
C VAL A 391 -28.99 0.78 5.21
N LEU A 392 -30.14 0.32 4.73
CA LEU A 392 -31.16 1.17 4.09
C LEU A 392 -31.75 2.22 5.04
N GLU A 393 -31.84 1.91 6.34
CA GLU A 393 -32.29 2.84 7.37
C GLU A 393 -31.24 3.91 7.75
N ARG A 394 -29.93 3.65 7.48
CA ARG A 394 -28.79 4.46 7.97
C ARG A 394 -27.81 4.88 6.89
N LEU A 395 -28.27 5.04 5.65
CA LEU A 395 -27.42 5.43 4.52
C LEU A 395 -26.69 6.77 4.75
N ASP A 396 -27.23 7.65 5.55
CA ASP A 396 -26.62 8.93 5.92
C ASP A 396 -25.44 8.80 6.92
N GLN A 397 -25.29 7.64 7.56
CA GLN A 397 -24.26 7.39 8.57
C GLN A 397 -23.17 6.43 8.09
N LEU A 398 -23.42 5.69 7.01
CA LEU A 398 -22.60 4.60 6.54
C LEU A 398 -21.79 4.96 5.29
N VAL A 399 -20.69 4.25 5.10
CA VAL A 399 -19.94 4.22 3.85
C VAL A 399 -20.37 2.96 3.10
N VAL A 400 -21.01 3.13 1.94
CA VAL A 400 -21.44 2.01 1.08
C VAL A 400 -20.43 1.84 -0.04
N LYS A 401 -20.04 0.59 -0.32
CA LYS A 401 -19.03 0.25 -1.33
C LYS A 401 -19.57 -0.85 -2.26
N ALA A 402 -19.27 -0.74 -3.54
CA ALA A 402 -19.44 -1.86 -4.46
C ALA A 402 -18.40 -2.95 -4.19
N VAL A 403 -18.79 -4.23 -4.27
CA VAL A 403 -17.96 -5.36 -3.84
C VAL A 403 -16.82 -5.68 -4.80
N ASP A 404 -16.99 -5.39 -6.08
CA ASP A 404 -16.07 -5.72 -7.19
C ASP A 404 -15.31 -4.49 -7.71
N GLU A 405 -15.50 -3.30 -7.10
CA GLU A 405 -14.81 -2.08 -7.49
C GLU A 405 -13.65 -1.75 -6.54
N ALA A 406 -12.65 -1.05 -7.08
CA ALA A 406 -11.46 -0.62 -6.36
C ALA A 406 -11.22 0.89 -6.55
N GLY A 407 -10.29 1.48 -5.80
CA GLY A 407 -9.91 2.88 -5.98
C GLY A 407 -10.92 3.90 -5.51
N GLY A 408 -11.99 3.50 -4.79
CA GLY A 408 -13.05 4.41 -4.29
C GLY A 408 -14.12 4.76 -5.32
N TYR A 409 -14.13 4.10 -6.48
CA TYR A 409 -15.25 4.18 -7.43
C TYR A 409 -16.47 3.43 -6.88
N GLY A 410 -17.67 3.86 -7.27
CA GLY A 410 -18.92 3.21 -6.82
C GLY A 410 -19.16 3.28 -5.30
N MET A 411 -18.61 4.28 -4.60
CA MET A 411 -18.71 4.44 -3.16
C MET A 411 -19.65 5.61 -2.79
N LEU A 412 -20.48 5.41 -1.77
CA LEU A 412 -21.27 6.46 -1.13
C LEU A 412 -20.66 6.78 0.25
N MET A 413 -20.21 8.02 0.43
CA MET A 413 -19.89 8.56 1.74
C MET A 413 -21.15 9.17 2.36
N GLY A 414 -21.95 8.36 3.07
CA GLY A 414 -23.26 8.74 3.58
C GLY A 414 -23.30 10.09 4.31
N PRO A 415 -22.41 10.35 5.29
CA PRO A 415 -22.36 11.61 6.02
C PRO A 415 -22.09 12.86 5.16
N GLN A 416 -21.51 12.68 3.96
CA GLN A 416 -21.16 13.78 3.05
C GLN A 416 -22.07 13.80 1.81
N SER A 417 -23.03 12.87 1.70
CA SER A 417 -23.85 12.68 0.52
C SER A 417 -25.12 13.54 0.54
N THR A 418 -25.61 13.89 -0.64
CA THR A 418 -26.91 14.51 -0.82
C THR A 418 -28.05 13.49 -0.66
N ALA A 419 -29.27 13.95 -0.39
CA ALA A 419 -30.46 13.09 -0.36
C ALA A 419 -30.64 12.32 -1.69
N GLN A 420 -30.41 12.99 -2.82
CA GLN A 420 -30.52 12.38 -4.15
C GLN A 420 -29.52 11.23 -4.34
N GLN A 421 -28.27 11.39 -3.89
CA GLN A 421 -27.27 10.33 -3.95
C GLN A 421 -27.67 9.15 -3.08
N ARG A 422 -28.18 9.39 -1.86
CA ARG A 422 -28.66 8.32 -0.97
C ARG A 422 -29.86 7.57 -1.57
N ASP A 423 -30.81 8.27 -2.20
CA ASP A 423 -31.96 7.65 -2.85
C ASP A 423 -31.54 6.82 -4.07
N GLU A 424 -30.53 7.25 -4.79
CA GLU A 424 -29.99 6.46 -5.88
C GLU A 424 -29.32 5.17 -5.36
N PHE A 425 -28.46 5.25 -4.33
CA PHE A 425 -27.85 4.08 -3.73
C PHE A 425 -28.90 3.15 -3.09
N ARG A 426 -29.94 3.69 -2.47
CA ARG A 426 -31.08 2.91 -1.98
C ARG A 426 -31.70 2.04 -3.07
N ARG A 427 -31.98 2.62 -4.24
CA ARG A 427 -32.53 1.87 -5.38
C ARG A 427 -31.56 0.79 -5.86
N ARG A 428 -30.28 1.12 -5.98
CA ARG A 428 -29.24 0.17 -6.40
C ARG A 428 -29.08 -1.01 -5.44
N ILE A 429 -29.06 -0.74 -4.13
CA ILE A 429 -28.95 -1.79 -3.10
C ILE A 429 -30.18 -2.71 -3.12
N ILE A 430 -31.38 -2.16 -3.29
CA ILE A 430 -32.61 -2.97 -3.37
C ILE A 430 -32.61 -3.85 -4.62
N ALA A 431 -32.17 -3.31 -5.76
CA ALA A 431 -32.13 -4.04 -7.02
C ALA A 431 -31.07 -5.15 -7.03
N GLU A 432 -29.88 -4.89 -6.50
CA GLU A 432 -28.74 -5.82 -6.56
C GLU A 432 -27.98 -5.88 -5.20
N PRO A 433 -28.62 -6.42 -4.15
CA PRO A 433 -28.06 -6.36 -2.79
C PRO A 433 -26.69 -7.05 -2.66
N ARG A 434 -26.41 -8.12 -3.44
CA ARG A 434 -25.12 -8.81 -3.43
C ARG A 434 -23.96 -7.89 -3.86
N LYS A 435 -24.21 -6.86 -4.65
CA LYS A 435 -23.18 -5.95 -5.14
C LYS A 435 -22.71 -4.91 -4.13
N TYR A 436 -23.30 -4.86 -2.94
CA TYR A 436 -22.98 -3.80 -1.97
C TYR A 436 -22.68 -4.33 -0.60
N ILE A 437 -21.71 -3.69 0.03
CA ILE A 437 -21.44 -3.75 1.47
C ILE A 437 -21.55 -2.34 2.06
N ALA A 438 -21.69 -2.27 3.38
CA ALA A 438 -21.60 -1.01 4.10
C ALA A 438 -20.73 -1.16 5.36
N GLN A 439 -20.09 -0.07 5.74
CA GLN A 439 -19.24 0.02 6.93
C GLN A 439 -19.57 1.31 7.68
N HIS A 440 -19.40 1.31 9.00
CA HIS A 440 -19.38 2.58 9.72
C HIS A 440 -18.19 3.42 9.25
N ARG A 441 -18.37 4.73 9.18
CA ARG A 441 -17.25 5.64 8.95
C ARG A 441 -16.31 5.57 10.14
N ILE A 442 -15.07 5.18 9.89
CA ILE A 442 -14.02 5.16 10.91
C ILE A 442 -13.19 6.42 10.76
N GLU A 443 -12.96 7.12 11.87
CA GLU A 443 -11.96 8.18 11.89
C GLU A 443 -10.57 7.55 11.78
N LEU A 444 -9.87 7.92 10.72
CA LEU A 444 -8.51 7.44 10.46
C LEU A 444 -7.52 8.15 11.39
N SER A 445 -6.42 7.47 11.72
CA SER A 445 -5.29 8.14 12.36
C SER A 445 -4.73 9.26 11.50
N THR A 446 -4.07 10.22 12.14
CA THR A 446 -3.42 11.35 11.48
C THR A 446 -1.92 11.33 11.69
N CYS A 447 -1.20 11.92 10.73
CA CYS A 447 0.23 12.19 10.84
C CYS A 447 0.49 13.68 10.55
N PRO A 448 1.50 14.29 11.22
CA PRO A 448 2.00 15.58 10.79
C PRO A 448 2.42 15.54 9.33
N THR A 449 1.87 16.41 8.52
CA THR A 449 2.09 16.43 7.07
C THR A 449 2.40 17.85 6.63
N TRP A 450 3.40 18.02 5.79
CA TRP A 450 3.78 19.33 5.27
C TRP A 450 2.65 19.92 4.42
N ASP A 451 2.25 21.12 4.76
CA ASP A 451 1.31 21.94 4.02
C ASP A 451 2.08 23.07 3.32
N PRO A 452 2.37 22.94 2.01
CA PRO A 452 3.21 23.90 1.30
C PRO A 452 2.55 25.28 1.14
N ALA A 453 1.21 25.34 1.14
CA ALA A 453 0.47 26.60 1.01
C ALA A 453 0.60 27.49 2.26
N ASN A 454 0.64 26.87 3.43
CA ASN A 454 0.72 27.55 4.71
C ASN A 454 2.10 27.47 5.36
N GLN A 455 3.09 26.82 4.71
CA GLN A 455 4.46 26.63 5.21
C GLN A 455 4.50 26.08 6.65
N ARG A 456 3.67 25.10 6.95
CA ARG A 456 3.55 24.49 8.30
C ARG A 456 3.21 23.01 8.22
N LEU A 457 3.33 22.31 9.35
CA LEU A 457 2.76 20.98 9.52
C LEU A 457 1.25 21.08 9.82
N ALA A 458 0.48 20.18 9.22
CA ALA A 458 -0.94 20.02 9.49
C ALA A 458 -1.28 18.53 9.68
N PRO A 459 -2.27 18.20 10.56
CA PRO A 459 -2.70 16.81 10.72
C PRO A 459 -3.45 16.35 9.45
N ARG A 460 -3.00 15.25 8.88
CA ARG A 460 -3.64 14.64 7.70
C ARG A 460 -3.90 13.16 7.96
N ARG A 461 -5.05 12.66 7.50
CA ARG A 461 -5.43 11.25 7.64
C ARG A 461 -4.52 10.35 6.85
N VAL A 462 -4.23 9.18 7.42
CA VAL A 462 -3.34 8.18 6.81
C VAL A 462 -3.95 6.79 6.90
N ASP A 463 -3.57 5.94 5.96
CA ASP A 463 -3.71 4.49 6.04
C ASP A 463 -2.38 3.79 5.74
N LEU A 464 -2.37 2.46 5.69
CA LEU A 464 -1.16 1.69 5.46
C LEU A 464 -1.47 0.48 4.59
N ARG A 465 -0.67 0.26 3.55
CA ARG A 465 -0.64 -1.00 2.79
C ARG A 465 0.66 -1.74 3.04
N PRO A 466 0.72 -2.66 4.02
CA PRO A 466 1.78 -3.67 4.09
C PRO A 466 1.78 -4.58 2.88
N LEU A 467 2.98 -5.05 2.50
CA LEU A 467 3.16 -6.04 1.44
C LEU A 467 3.66 -7.34 2.06
N ILE A 468 3.07 -8.46 1.63
CA ILE A 468 3.39 -9.80 2.12
C ILE A 468 3.82 -10.66 0.95
N LEU A 469 4.91 -11.40 1.12
CA LEU A 469 5.41 -12.40 0.18
C LEU A 469 5.28 -13.79 0.81
N THR A 470 4.58 -14.70 0.13
CA THR A 470 4.30 -16.05 0.64
C THR A 470 4.96 -17.11 -0.24
N ARG A 471 5.71 -17.98 0.39
CA ARG A 471 6.41 -19.13 -0.18
C ARG A 471 5.86 -20.42 0.43
N PRO A 472 6.12 -21.59 -0.13
CA PRO A 472 5.79 -22.86 0.53
C PRO A 472 6.39 -23.00 1.95
N SER A 473 7.52 -22.34 2.21
CA SER A 473 8.19 -22.33 3.52
C SER A 473 7.63 -21.34 4.53
N GLY A 474 6.71 -20.46 4.14
CA GLY A 474 6.11 -19.43 5.01
C GLY A 474 6.07 -18.06 4.36
N SER A 475 5.57 -17.09 5.11
CA SER A 475 5.37 -15.71 4.64
C SER A 475 6.39 -14.75 5.23
N TRP A 476 6.85 -13.81 4.42
CA TRP A 476 7.66 -12.68 4.81
C TRP A 476 6.86 -11.38 4.63
N VAL A 477 6.92 -10.49 5.61
CA VAL A 477 6.24 -9.19 5.58
C VAL A 477 7.27 -8.08 5.45
N LEU A 478 7.08 -7.21 4.46
CA LEU A 478 7.92 -6.02 4.30
C LEU A 478 7.85 -5.17 5.59
N PRO A 479 8.98 -4.80 6.21
CA PRO A 479 8.97 -3.99 7.43
C PRO A 479 8.42 -2.57 7.20
N GLY A 480 7.12 -2.39 7.28
CA GLY A 480 6.40 -1.17 6.95
C GLY A 480 5.37 -1.40 5.85
N GLY A 481 5.34 -0.49 4.88
CA GLY A 481 4.38 -0.53 3.79
C GLY A 481 4.18 0.84 3.17
N LEU A 482 3.30 0.93 2.19
CA LEU A 482 2.90 2.21 1.62
C LEU A 482 1.95 2.93 2.59
N THR A 483 2.43 3.95 3.29
CA THR A 483 1.55 4.91 3.96
C THR A 483 1.00 5.87 2.91
N ARG A 484 -0.35 5.86 2.74
CA ARG A 484 -1.05 6.85 1.92
C ARG A 484 -1.55 7.98 2.83
N VAL A 485 -1.57 9.20 2.33
CA VAL A 485 -1.96 10.38 3.11
C VAL A 485 -2.92 11.26 2.33
N ALA A 486 -3.97 11.75 2.99
CA ALA A 486 -4.89 12.72 2.43
C ALA A 486 -4.20 14.10 2.38
N LEU A 487 -3.92 14.61 1.19
CA LEU A 487 -3.24 15.91 1.03
C LEU A 487 -4.17 17.10 1.27
N VAL A 488 -5.46 16.93 1.00
CA VAL A 488 -6.48 17.98 1.18
C VAL A 488 -6.98 17.97 2.61
N GLU A 489 -7.10 19.16 3.21
CA GLU A 489 -7.59 19.33 4.56
C GLU A 489 -9.02 18.79 4.73
N GLY A 490 -9.26 18.06 5.82
CA GLY A 490 -10.55 17.44 6.11
C GLY A 490 -10.89 16.20 5.26
N SER A 491 -10.13 15.91 4.20
CA SER A 491 -10.38 14.78 3.32
C SER A 491 -10.18 13.43 4.01
N TYR A 492 -10.97 12.44 3.60
CA TYR A 492 -10.79 11.01 3.90
C TYR A 492 -10.16 10.25 2.74
N VAL A 493 -9.93 10.92 1.61
CA VAL A 493 -9.36 10.30 0.42
C VAL A 493 -7.85 10.24 0.56
N VAL A 494 -7.34 9.09 0.94
CA VAL A 494 -5.90 8.79 1.06
C VAL A 494 -5.34 8.14 -0.21
N ASN A 495 -6.21 7.59 -1.06
CA ASN A 495 -5.81 6.83 -2.24
C ASN A 495 -5.10 7.73 -3.28
N SER A 496 -3.92 7.32 -3.70
CA SER A 496 -3.09 8.06 -4.66
C SER A 496 -3.76 8.27 -6.02
N SER A 497 -4.60 7.29 -6.48
CA SER A 497 -5.37 7.44 -7.73
C SER A 497 -6.41 8.56 -7.70
N GLN A 498 -6.76 9.06 -6.52
CA GLN A 498 -7.71 10.15 -6.31
C GLN A 498 -7.05 11.41 -5.72
N GLY A 499 -5.73 11.54 -5.82
CA GLY A 499 -5.00 12.73 -5.38
C GLY A 499 -4.42 12.64 -3.97
N GLY A 500 -4.38 11.46 -3.35
CA GLY A 500 -3.63 11.22 -2.13
C GLY A 500 -2.13 11.19 -2.39
N GLY A 501 -1.34 11.50 -1.36
CA GLY A 501 0.12 11.39 -1.36
C GLY A 501 0.62 10.18 -0.58
N SER A 502 1.92 10.17 -0.34
CA SER A 502 2.58 9.09 0.40
C SER A 502 3.53 9.62 1.47
N LYS A 503 3.91 8.74 2.37
CA LYS A 503 4.98 8.93 3.37
C LYS A 503 5.85 7.69 3.44
N ASP A 504 7.13 7.88 3.75
CA ASP A 504 7.98 6.77 4.13
C ASP A 504 7.52 6.20 5.48
N THR A 505 7.38 4.87 5.55
CA THR A 505 6.99 4.17 6.77
C THR A 505 8.22 3.61 7.47
N TRP A 506 8.51 4.08 8.67
CA TRP A 506 9.65 3.67 9.46
C TRP A 506 9.21 2.70 10.57
N VAL A 507 9.69 1.48 10.49
CA VAL A 507 9.53 0.49 11.56
C VAL A 507 10.82 0.41 12.36
N GLY A 508 10.72 0.65 13.67
CA GLY A 508 11.86 0.56 14.57
C GLY A 508 12.40 -0.87 14.69
N ARG A 509 13.67 -1.01 15.04
CA ARG A 509 14.24 -2.31 15.47
C ARG A 509 13.82 -2.57 16.91
N LYS A 510 13.57 -3.83 17.25
CA LYS A 510 13.47 -4.22 18.67
C LYS A 510 14.78 -3.82 19.34
N ALA A 511 14.68 -3.18 20.51
CA ALA A 511 15.88 -3.03 21.34
C ALA A 511 16.48 -4.41 21.54
N MET A 512 17.78 -4.57 21.28
CA MET A 512 18.46 -5.79 21.69
C MET A 512 18.42 -5.84 23.22
N PRO A 513 18.12 -7.02 23.80
CA PRO A 513 18.03 -7.20 25.24
C PRO A 513 19.35 -6.85 25.94
#